data_1962bce72baec59d52b0f64cc7d8c663
#
_entry.id   1962bce72baec59d52b0f64cc7d8c663
#
_cell.length_a   1.000
_cell.length_b   1.000
_cell.length_c   1.000
_cell.angle_alpha   90.00
_cell.angle_beta   90.00
_cell.angle_gamma   90.00
#
_symmetry.space_group_name_H-M   'P 1'
#
loop_
_entity.id
_entity.type
_entity.pdbx_description
1 polymer ?
#
loop_
_entity_poly.entity_id
_entity_poly.type
_entity_poly.pdbx_seq_one_letter_code
_entity_poly.pdbx_strand_id
1 'polypeptide(L)'
;MANKEKSGFSKMIQSKAFKGVSIAVASALIGAGVTYLATNNNSETKALVTMKGNTITVSDFYSAAKSTSSSQQIMLNLVLSRVFEDQYGDKVSDKDVTKAYNTTASSYGSSFSSALQAAGLTTDTYKQQIRTSMLVEYAVKEAAKDKLTTKNYKDAYKDYNADTTATVIALTDEDKANSVHNQATADGADFDKIAKENTTAKKTEYTFDSADTKLPSDVMAAAFKQDEGSVSDVIKVMNSSTYSYTYYIVKTTKKTEKNADWKTYKKRLKKIIMAKYQNDTSFQNQVIGKALDKANVKIKDRSFASILSQYATSTSSSSSKASSSSSEASSSEASSTEDSSTTESSSTDSAE
;
A
#
# COMPACT_ATOMS: atom_id res chain seq x y z
N MET A 1 10.90 8.15 22.71
CA MET A 1 11.11 6.71 22.42
C MET A 1 9.91 6.05 21.69
N ALA A 2 8.69 6.56 21.79
CA ALA A 2 7.47 5.99 21.17
C ALA A 2 7.41 6.05 19.61
N ASN A 3 8.19 6.92 18.95
CA ASN A 3 8.14 7.08 17.49
C ASN A 3 9.00 6.06 16.69
N LYS A 4 9.90 5.35 17.35
CA LYS A 4 10.77 4.37 16.68
C LYS A 4 10.11 3.00 16.51
N GLU A 5 9.17 2.65 17.37
CA GLU A 5 8.46 1.36 17.33
C GLU A 5 7.33 1.32 16.29
N LYS A 6 6.64 2.46 16.06
CA LYS A 6 5.63 2.58 14.99
C LYS A 6 6.19 2.38 13.58
N SER A 7 7.47 2.72 13.37
CA SER A 7 8.19 2.52 12.11
C SER A 7 8.49 1.03 11.84
N GLY A 8 8.68 0.20 12.86
CA GLY A 8 8.98 -1.22 12.74
C GLY A 8 7.80 -2.04 12.21
N PHE A 9 6.59 -1.73 12.68
CA PHE A 9 5.38 -2.47 12.32
C PHE A 9 4.88 -2.15 10.90
N SER A 10 4.96 -0.91 10.47
CA SER A 10 4.67 -0.54 9.06
C SER A 10 5.59 -1.31 8.08
N LYS A 11 6.84 -1.60 8.50
CA LYS A 11 7.79 -2.42 7.73
C LYS A 11 7.45 -3.92 7.77
N MET A 12 6.81 -4.41 8.82
CA MET A 12 6.39 -5.82 8.95
C MET A 12 5.35 -6.19 7.89
N ILE A 13 4.41 -5.30 7.62
CA ILE A 13 3.36 -5.52 6.61
C ILE A 13 3.90 -5.37 5.18
N GLN A 14 4.98 -4.61 4.98
CA GLN A 14 5.63 -4.39 3.69
C GLN A 14 6.71 -5.42 3.33
N SER A 15 6.83 -6.52 4.09
CA SER A 15 7.79 -7.58 3.78
C SER A 15 7.52 -8.20 2.39
N LYS A 16 8.58 -8.73 1.76
CA LYS A 16 8.52 -9.31 0.39
C LYS A 16 7.46 -10.41 0.21
N ALA A 17 6.88 -10.95 1.30
CA ALA A 17 5.78 -11.91 1.29
C ALA A 17 4.43 -11.25 0.86
N PHE A 18 4.32 -9.93 0.97
CA PHE A 18 3.13 -9.12 0.65
C PHE A 18 3.32 -8.19 -0.54
N LYS A 19 4.23 -8.49 -1.46
CA LYS A 19 4.39 -7.73 -2.69
C LYS A 19 3.19 -7.98 -3.61
N GLY A 20 2.19 -7.12 -3.53
CA GLY A 20 1.07 -7.15 -4.47
C GLY A 20 -0.12 -6.30 -4.06
N VAL A 21 -0.50 -6.31 -2.82
CA VAL A 21 -1.64 -5.52 -2.34
C VAL A 21 -1.24 -4.80 -1.06
N SER A 22 -0.96 -3.51 -1.17
CA SER A 22 -0.80 -2.64 -0.01
C SER A 22 -2.18 -2.35 0.58
N ILE A 23 -2.83 -3.39 1.13
CA ILE A 23 -3.90 -3.12 2.08
C ILE A 23 -3.18 -2.55 3.29
N ALA A 24 -3.35 -1.27 3.53
CA ALA A 24 -2.95 -0.65 4.77
C ALA A 24 -3.79 -1.26 5.90
N VAL A 25 -3.40 -2.44 6.35
CA VAL A 25 -3.89 -3.03 7.60
C VAL A 25 -3.20 -2.22 8.68
N ALA A 26 -3.78 -1.06 8.98
CA ALA A 26 -3.34 -0.26 10.11
C ALA A 26 -3.54 -1.10 11.36
N SER A 27 -2.46 -1.32 12.07
CA SER A 27 -2.43 -2.02 13.34
C SER A 27 -3.26 -1.30 14.36
N ALA A 28 -4.44 -1.82 14.63
CA ALA A 28 -5.26 -1.34 15.71
C ALA A 28 -4.93 -2.13 16.98
N LEU A 29 -4.35 -1.43 17.94
CA LEU A 29 -4.15 -1.89 19.30
C LEU A 29 -5.51 -2.03 19.99
N ILE A 30 -6.22 -3.13 19.81
CA ILE A 30 -7.24 -3.55 20.78
C ILE A 30 -7.22 -5.07 20.83
N GLY A 31 -6.72 -5.57 21.96
CA GLY A 31 -6.56 -6.98 22.22
C GLY A 31 -7.86 -7.78 22.23
N ALA A 32 -7.69 -9.07 22.19
CA ALA A 32 -8.60 -10.21 22.12
C ALA A 32 -9.90 -10.22 22.95
N GLY A 33 -10.29 -9.10 23.56
CA GLY A 33 -11.50 -9.02 24.42
C GLY A 33 -12.83 -9.05 23.66
N VAL A 34 -12.85 -8.72 22.36
CA VAL A 34 -14.10 -8.50 21.62
C VAL A 34 -14.69 -9.80 21.07
N THR A 35 -13.90 -10.83 20.83
CA THR A 35 -14.38 -12.08 20.24
C THR A 35 -15.18 -12.98 21.19
N TYR A 36 -15.00 -12.84 22.50
CA TYR A 36 -15.70 -13.64 23.49
C TYR A 36 -17.14 -13.15 23.81
N LEU A 37 -17.47 -11.91 23.46
CA LEU A 37 -18.72 -11.26 23.89
C LEU A 37 -19.90 -11.48 22.92
N ALA A 38 -19.68 -12.08 21.74
CA ALA A 38 -20.70 -12.21 20.71
C ALA A 38 -21.66 -13.40 20.88
N THR A 39 -21.52 -14.21 21.92
CA THR A 39 -22.24 -15.50 22.03
C THR A 39 -23.37 -15.57 23.07
N ASN A 40 -23.62 -14.49 23.83
CA ASN A 40 -24.70 -14.45 24.82
C ASN A 40 -25.63 -13.24 24.64
N ASN A 41 -26.93 -13.50 24.56
CA ASN A 41 -28.01 -12.52 24.34
C ASN A 41 -28.15 -11.41 25.41
N ASN A 42 -27.30 -11.35 26.45
CA ASN A 42 -27.27 -10.29 27.48
C ASN A 42 -25.89 -9.62 27.57
N SER A 43 -25.14 -9.56 26.48
CA SER A 43 -23.76 -9.08 26.50
C SER A 43 -23.61 -7.58 26.76
N GLU A 44 -24.58 -6.75 26.38
CA GLU A 44 -24.48 -5.30 26.48
C GLU A 44 -24.40 -4.77 27.92
N THR A 45 -25.17 -5.38 28.84
CA THR A 45 -25.20 -5.01 30.27
C THR A 45 -24.18 -5.74 31.13
N LYS A 46 -23.38 -6.65 30.53
CA LYS A 46 -22.37 -7.41 31.26
C LYS A 46 -21.32 -6.46 31.84
N ALA A 47 -21.10 -6.59 33.16
CA ALA A 47 -20.07 -5.85 33.85
C ALA A 47 -18.67 -6.26 33.39
N LEU A 48 -17.85 -5.28 32.99
CA LEU A 48 -16.42 -5.43 32.70
C LEU A 48 -15.58 -5.06 33.92
N VAL A 49 -15.98 -4.01 34.63
CA VAL A 49 -15.32 -3.53 35.83
C VAL A 49 -16.40 -3.11 36.83
N THR A 50 -16.28 -3.55 38.08
CA THR A 50 -17.13 -3.10 39.19
C THR A 50 -16.29 -2.33 40.20
N MET A 51 -16.83 -1.25 40.70
CA MET A 51 -16.22 -0.41 41.75
C MET A 51 -17.28 0.10 42.71
N LYS A 52 -16.87 0.68 43.85
CA LYS A 52 -17.84 1.20 44.85
C LYS A 52 -18.74 2.27 44.21
N GLY A 53 -20.02 1.95 44.09
CA GLY A 53 -21.05 2.86 43.56
C GLY A 53 -21.11 2.99 42.04
N ASN A 54 -20.30 2.22 41.25
CA ASN A 54 -20.34 2.27 39.78
C ASN A 54 -19.93 0.96 39.12
N THR A 55 -20.32 0.81 37.87
CA THR A 55 -19.96 -0.37 37.03
C THR A 55 -19.70 0.10 35.60
N ILE A 56 -18.63 -0.39 34.99
CA ILE A 56 -18.38 -0.21 33.56
C ILE A 56 -18.88 -1.47 32.85
N THR A 57 -19.80 -1.30 31.92
CA THR A 57 -20.41 -2.38 31.13
C THR A 57 -19.75 -2.55 29.76
N VAL A 58 -20.10 -3.61 29.06
CA VAL A 58 -19.72 -3.81 27.64
C VAL A 58 -20.24 -2.65 26.78
N SER A 59 -21.47 -2.19 27.03
CA SER A 59 -22.07 -1.06 26.30
C SER A 59 -21.28 0.24 26.50
N ASP A 60 -20.84 0.54 27.72
CA ASP A 60 -20.02 1.71 28.01
C ASP A 60 -18.69 1.64 27.25
N PHE A 61 -18.03 0.48 27.33
CA PHE A 61 -16.77 0.24 26.61
C PHE A 61 -16.96 0.36 25.10
N TYR A 62 -17.99 -0.28 24.53
CA TYR A 62 -18.29 -0.20 23.11
C TYR A 62 -18.57 1.24 22.67
N SER A 63 -19.38 1.97 23.43
CA SER A 63 -19.72 3.36 23.12
C SER A 63 -18.51 4.29 23.14
N ALA A 64 -17.58 4.07 24.07
CA ALA A 64 -16.32 4.81 24.13
C ALA A 64 -15.35 4.43 23.00
N ALA A 65 -15.29 3.14 22.65
CA ALA A 65 -14.32 2.61 21.68
C ALA A 65 -14.74 2.83 20.22
N LYS A 66 -16.04 2.71 19.88
CA LYS A 66 -16.53 2.61 18.49
C LYS A 66 -16.17 3.78 17.57
N SER A 67 -15.97 4.98 18.14
CA SER A 67 -15.61 6.19 17.39
C SER A 67 -14.10 6.34 17.16
N THR A 68 -13.27 5.46 17.71
CA THR A 68 -11.81 5.53 17.55
C THR A 68 -11.39 5.02 16.18
N SER A 69 -10.33 5.61 15.62
CA SER A 69 -9.75 5.14 14.33
C SER A 69 -9.36 3.67 14.38
N SER A 70 -8.91 3.20 15.54
CA SER A 70 -8.57 1.78 15.75
C SER A 70 -9.78 0.87 15.60
N SER A 71 -10.91 1.21 16.19
CA SER A 71 -12.14 0.41 16.08
C SER A 71 -12.72 0.44 14.66
N GLN A 72 -12.63 1.58 13.98
CA GLN A 72 -13.02 1.67 12.57
C GLN A 72 -12.17 0.75 11.69
N GLN A 73 -10.86 0.70 11.93
CA GLN A 73 -9.96 -0.19 11.19
C GLN A 73 -10.23 -1.68 11.50
N ILE A 74 -10.50 -2.02 12.76
CA ILE A 74 -10.90 -3.39 13.13
C ILE A 74 -12.19 -3.78 12.42
N MET A 75 -13.20 -2.92 12.42
CA MET A 75 -14.47 -3.17 11.76
C MET A 75 -14.27 -3.36 10.25
N LEU A 76 -13.48 -2.52 9.61
CA LEU A 76 -13.12 -2.68 8.20
C LEU A 76 -12.47 -4.04 7.94
N ASN A 77 -11.48 -4.42 8.74
CA ASN A 77 -10.78 -5.70 8.60
C ASN A 77 -11.73 -6.90 8.80
N LEU A 78 -12.67 -6.81 9.73
CA LEU A 78 -13.68 -7.84 9.94
C LEU A 78 -14.61 -7.97 8.74
N VAL A 79 -15.06 -6.86 8.17
CA VAL A 79 -15.91 -6.86 6.97
C VAL A 79 -15.15 -7.48 5.80
N LEU A 80 -13.94 -7.01 5.52
CA LEU A 80 -13.12 -7.55 4.42
C LEU A 80 -12.83 -9.03 4.62
N SER A 81 -12.44 -9.44 5.83
CA SER A 81 -12.15 -10.83 6.13
C SER A 81 -13.35 -11.72 5.82
N ARG A 82 -14.55 -11.36 6.28
CA ARG A 82 -15.76 -12.17 6.04
C ARG A 82 -16.18 -12.20 4.58
N VAL A 83 -16.18 -11.05 3.92
CA VAL A 83 -16.58 -10.95 2.51
C VAL A 83 -15.63 -11.72 1.59
N PHE A 84 -14.32 -11.63 1.83
CA PHE A 84 -13.35 -12.31 0.98
C PHE A 84 -13.21 -13.78 1.33
N GLU A 85 -13.42 -14.17 2.59
CA GLU A 85 -13.52 -15.59 3.00
C GLU A 85 -14.71 -16.29 2.34
N ASP A 86 -15.89 -15.65 2.35
CA ASP A 86 -17.11 -16.18 1.72
C ASP A 86 -16.93 -16.36 0.20
N GLN A 87 -16.29 -15.40 -0.47
CA GLN A 87 -16.18 -15.41 -1.93
C GLN A 87 -14.99 -16.19 -2.48
N TYR A 88 -13.91 -16.31 -1.72
CA TYR A 88 -12.62 -16.83 -2.19
C TYR A 88 -11.90 -17.75 -1.20
N GLY A 89 -12.52 -18.16 -0.09
CA GLY A 89 -11.87 -18.88 1.01
C GLY A 89 -11.15 -20.16 0.57
N ASP A 90 -11.68 -20.86 -0.45
CA ASP A 90 -11.09 -22.06 -1.04
C ASP A 90 -9.82 -21.80 -1.88
N LYS A 91 -9.47 -20.54 -2.14
CA LYS A 91 -8.33 -20.13 -2.98
C LYS A 91 -7.03 -19.93 -2.21
N VAL A 92 -7.10 -19.90 -0.88
CA VAL A 92 -5.94 -19.72 0.00
C VAL A 92 -5.95 -20.83 1.06
N SER A 93 -4.92 -21.65 1.07
CA SER A 93 -4.82 -22.74 2.06
C SER A 93 -4.18 -22.24 3.37
N ASP A 94 -4.49 -22.92 4.48
CA ASP A 94 -3.85 -22.65 5.78
C ASP A 94 -2.34 -22.89 5.74
N LYS A 95 -1.89 -23.79 4.85
CA LYS A 95 -0.47 -24.04 4.60
C LYS A 95 0.21 -22.80 4.01
N ASP A 96 -0.44 -22.10 3.06
CA ASP A 96 0.11 -20.88 2.45
C ASP A 96 0.15 -19.74 3.47
N VAL A 97 -0.88 -19.60 4.29
CA VAL A 97 -0.93 -18.64 5.40
C VAL A 97 0.19 -18.91 6.40
N THR A 98 0.37 -20.17 6.81
CA THR A 98 1.42 -20.57 7.74
C THR A 98 2.80 -20.34 7.15
N LYS A 99 2.99 -20.61 5.86
CA LYS A 99 4.25 -20.33 5.16
C LYS A 99 4.55 -18.83 5.14
N ALA A 100 3.58 -17.99 4.82
CA ALA A 100 3.74 -16.53 4.82
C ALA A 100 4.05 -16.01 6.23
N TYR A 101 3.35 -16.50 7.26
CA TYR A 101 3.63 -16.21 8.65
C TYR A 101 5.07 -16.56 9.03
N ASN A 102 5.51 -17.78 8.76
CA ASN A 102 6.86 -18.25 9.09
C ASN A 102 7.94 -17.45 8.34
N THR A 103 7.68 -17.07 7.09
CA THR A 103 8.62 -16.24 6.31
C THR A 103 8.82 -14.89 6.97
N THR A 104 7.74 -14.25 7.43
CA THR A 104 7.82 -12.97 8.13
C THR A 104 8.49 -13.15 9.50
N ALA A 105 8.09 -14.16 10.27
CA ALA A 105 8.68 -14.44 11.58
C ALA A 105 10.20 -14.65 11.48
N SER A 106 10.65 -15.42 10.49
CA SER A 106 12.08 -15.66 10.25
C SER A 106 12.84 -14.39 9.88
N SER A 107 12.21 -13.45 9.17
CA SER A 107 12.83 -12.18 8.79
C SER A 107 13.03 -11.23 9.99
N TYR A 108 12.19 -11.37 11.02
CA TYR A 108 12.26 -10.59 12.27
C TYR A 108 13.09 -11.30 13.36
N GLY A 109 13.28 -12.61 13.24
CA GLY A 109 13.97 -13.41 14.23
C GLY A 109 13.33 -13.30 15.63
N SER A 110 14.14 -13.15 16.67
CA SER A 110 13.69 -13.06 18.06
C SER A 110 12.79 -11.84 18.36
N SER A 111 12.85 -10.79 17.55
CA SER A 111 12.04 -9.57 17.72
C SER A 111 10.56 -9.74 17.27
N PHE A 112 10.22 -10.86 16.62
CA PHE A 112 8.90 -11.02 16.02
C PHE A 112 7.76 -11.02 17.05
N SER A 113 7.91 -11.76 18.15
CA SER A 113 6.91 -11.82 19.20
C SER A 113 6.67 -10.46 19.85
N SER A 114 7.74 -9.71 20.14
CA SER A 114 7.63 -8.36 20.68
C SER A 114 6.98 -7.39 19.68
N ALA A 115 7.25 -7.55 18.38
CA ALA A 115 6.62 -6.74 17.34
C ALA A 115 5.11 -7.01 17.23
N LEU A 116 4.67 -8.27 17.33
CA LEU A 116 3.25 -8.62 17.38
C LEU A 116 2.59 -8.03 18.62
N GLN A 117 3.20 -8.17 19.79
CA GLN A 117 2.68 -7.64 21.05
C GLN A 117 2.56 -6.11 21.01
N ALA A 118 3.60 -5.40 20.52
CA ALA A 118 3.57 -3.95 20.35
C ALA A 118 2.47 -3.50 19.37
N ALA A 119 2.11 -4.36 18.43
CA ALA A 119 1.00 -4.13 17.50
C ALA A 119 -0.36 -4.58 18.05
N GLY A 120 -0.45 -5.10 19.27
CA GLY A 120 -1.68 -5.64 19.85
C GLY A 120 -2.22 -6.87 19.13
N LEU A 121 -1.35 -7.63 18.45
CA LEU A 121 -1.72 -8.80 17.68
C LEU A 121 -1.31 -10.09 18.37
N THR A 122 -2.19 -11.10 18.27
CA THR A 122 -1.84 -12.49 18.54
C THR A 122 -1.35 -13.18 17.27
N THR A 123 -0.76 -14.35 17.39
CA THR A 123 -0.43 -15.21 16.26
C THR A 123 -1.64 -15.45 15.36
N ASP A 124 -2.79 -15.72 15.94
CA ASP A 124 -4.01 -16.06 15.20
C ASP A 124 -4.60 -14.84 14.47
N THR A 125 -4.69 -13.70 15.15
CA THR A 125 -5.15 -12.47 14.50
C THR A 125 -4.22 -12.03 13.38
N TYR A 126 -2.91 -12.21 13.53
CA TYR A 126 -1.95 -11.91 12.48
C TYR A 126 -2.08 -12.88 11.30
N LYS A 127 -2.24 -14.20 11.55
CA LYS A 127 -2.52 -15.17 10.48
C LYS A 127 -3.82 -14.86 9.74
N GLN A 128 -4.86 -14.42 10.46
CA GLN A 128 -6.11 -14.01 9.84
C GLN A 128 -5.92 -12.77 8.93
N GLN A 129 -5.11 -11.80 9.33
CA GLN A 129 -4.76 -10.67 8.48
C GLN A 129 -4.00 -11.11 7.23
N ILE A 130 -3.03 -12.02 7.37
CA ILE A 130 -2.32 -12.63 6.24
C ILE A 130 -3.33 -13.28 5.29
N ARG A 131 -4.23 -14.10 5.81
CA ARG A 131 -5.25 -14.80 5.01
C ARG A 131 -6.13 -13.81 4.24
N THR A 132 -6.65 -12.79 4.91
CA THR A 132 -7.46 -11.74 4.27
C THR A 132 -6.70 -11.04 3.15
N SER A 133 -5.44 -10.67 3.39
CA SER A 133 -4.59 -10.04 2.37
C SER A 133 -4.37 -10.93 1.16
N MET A 134 -4.11 -12.23 1.37
CA MET A 134 -3.91 -13.20 0.29
C MET A 134 -5.20 -13.42 -0.53
N LEU A 135 -6.37 -13.42 0.12
CA LEU A 135 -7.67 -13.53 -0.56
C LEU A 135 -7.97 -12.30 -1.42
N VAL A 136 -7.68 -11.09 -0.91
CA VAL A 136 -7.82 -9.86 -1.69
C VAL A 136 -6.82 -9.85 -2.85
N GLU A 137 -5.56 -10.24 -2.62
CA GLU A 137 -4.57 -10.38 -3.69
C GLU A 137 -5.03 -11.33 -4.78
N TYR A 138 -5.60 -12.47 -4.38
CA TYR A 138 -6.18 -13.42 -5.32
C TYR A 138 -7.29 -12.77 -6.17
N ALA A 139 -8.24 -12.08 -5.54
CA ALA A 139 -9.36 -11.43 -6.23
C ALA A 139 -8.86 -10.36 -7.21
N VAL A 140 -7.89 -9.52 -6.79
CA VAL A 140 -7.28 -8.49 -7.64
C VAL A 140 -6.54 -9.15 -8.83
N LYS A 141 -5.82 -10.24 -8.61
CA LYS A 141 -5.13 -10.99 -9.65
C LYS A 141 -6.12 -11.60 -10.65
N GLU A 142 -7.22 -12.17 -10.19
CA GLU A 142 -8.27 -12.70 -11.08
C GLU A 142 -8.89 -11.57 -11.91
N ALA A 143 -9.28 -10.46 -11.29
CA ALA A 143 -9.84 -9.31 -11.99
C ALA A 143 -8.84 -8.68 -12.99
N ALA A 144 -7.54 -8.71 -12.69
CA ALA A 144 -6.51 -8.23 -13.60
C ALA A 144 -6.40 -9.07 -14.89
N LYS A 145 -6.86 -10.32 -14.88
CA LYS A 145 -6.89 -11.15 -16.11
C LYS A 145 -7.83 -10.57 -17.17
N ASP A 146 -8.92 -9.91 -16.77
CA ASP A 146 -9.86 -9.25 -17.67
C ASP A 146 -9.22 -8.05 -18.40
N LYS A 147 -8.10 -7.55 -17.87
CA LYS A 147 -7.30 -6.49 -18.49
C LYS A 147 -6.33 -6.99 -19.56
N LEU A 148 -6.26 -8.28 -19.81
CA LEU A 148 -5.40 -8.87 -20.85
C LEU A 148 -6.04 -8.75 -22.25
N THR A 149 -6.42 -7.53 -22.63
CA THR A 149 -7.02 -7.18 -23.92
C THR A 149 -5.96 -6.87 -24.97
N THR A 150 -6.31 -7.03 -26.25
CA THR A 150 -5.41 -6.65 -27.35
C THR A 150 -4.95 -5.20 -27.26
N LYS A 151 -5.84 -4.30 -26.81
CA LYS A 151 -5.48 -2.89 -26.58
C LYS A 151 -4.37 -2.77 -25.53
N ASN A 152 -4.54 -3.38 -24.37
CA ASN A 152 -3.56 -3.28 -23.28
C ASN A 152 -2.23 -3.97 -23.64
N TYR A 153 -2.24 -5.05 -24.44
CA TYR A 153 -1.02 -5.63 -24.97
C TYR A 153 -0.27 -4.67 -25.90
N LYS A 154 -0.98 -4.01 -26.82
CA LYS A 154 -0.36 -3.02 -27.71
C LYS A 154 0.15 -1.80 -26.93
N ASP A 155 -0.58 -1.33 -25.96
CA ASP A 155 -0.17 -0.20 -25.11
C ASP A 155 1.08 -0.57 -24.28
N ALA A 156 1.10 -1.73 -23.63
CA ALA A 156 2.28 -2.20 -22.90
C ALA A 156 3.49 -2.42 -23.83
N TYR A 157 3.26 -2.82 -25.09
CA TYR A 157 4.33 -3.00 -26.06
C TYR A 157 4.99 -1.68 -26.48
N LYS A 158 4.29 -0.55 -26.50
CA LYS A 158 4.88 0.75 -26.86
C LYS A 158 6.10 1.06 -26.00
N ASP A 159 5.97 0.86 -24.70
CA ASP A 159 6.99 1.19 -23.69
C ASP A 159 7.90 -0.01 -23.35
N TYR A 160 7.68 -1.16 -24.00
CA TYR A 160 8.48 -2.34 -23.74
C TYR A 160 9.86 -2.22 -24.38
N ASN A 161 10.90 -2.46 -23.61
CA ASN A 161 12.27 -2.64 -24.10
C ASN A 161 12.61 -4.13 -24.08
N ALA A 162 13.13 -4.61 -25.20
CA ALA A 162 13.60 -5.99 -25.37
C ALA A 162 14.88 -6.23 -24.55
N ASP A 163 15.34 -7.48 -24.54
CA ASP A 163 16.51 -7.89 -23.78
C ASP A 163 17.71 -6.97 -24.02
N THR A 164 18.20 -6.39 -22.93
CA THR A 164 19.40 -5.58 -22.87
C THR A 164 20.37 -6.24 -21.90
N THR A 165 21.63 -6.40 -22.32
CA THR A 165 22.71 -6.86 -21.46
C THR A 165 23.56 -5.67 -21.03
N ALA A 166 23.87 -5.60 -19.76
CA ALA A 166 24.68 -4.54 -19.19
C ALA A 166 25.63 -5.09 -18.12
N THR A 167 26.83 -4.53 -18.07
CA THR A 167 27.73 -4.66 -16.93
C THR A 167 27.43 -3.54 -15.93
N VAL A 168 27.25 -3.90 -14.64
CA VAL A 168 26.79 -2.98 -13.59
C VAL A 168 27.73 -3.02 -12.41
N ILE A 169 28.19 -1.85 -11.99
CA ILE A 169 28.94 -1.64 -10.75
C ILE A 169 27.96 -1.12 -9.70
N ALA A 170 27.97 -1.69 -8.50
CA ALA A 170 27.20 -1.24 -7.36
C ALA A 170 28.12 -0.90 -6.20
N LEU A 171 27.96 0.29 -5.62
CA LEU A 171 28.81 0.84 -4.57
C LEU A 171 27.95 1.44 -3.45
N THR A 172 28.47 1.51 -2.24
CA THR A 172 27.76 2.07 -1.06
C THR A 172 28.25 3.45 -0.66
N ASP A 173 29.35 3.92 -1.26
CA ASP A 173 30.00 5.20 -1.00
C ASP A 173 29.94 6.07 -2.26
N GLU A 174 29.57 7.35 -2.09
CA GLU A 174 29.36 8.30 -3.21
C GLU A 174 30.68 8.75 -3.83
N ASP A 175 31.67 9.06 -3.00
CA ASP A 175 32.98 9.54 -3.47
C ASP A 175 33.70 8.45 -4.24
N LYS A 176 33.63 7.22 -3.72
CA LYS A 176 34.15 6.04 -4.41
C LYS A 176 33.42 5.82 -5.74
N ALA A 177 32.11 5.99 -5.79
CA ALA A 177 31.34 5.83 -7.02
C ALA A 177 31.76 6.85 -8.09
N ASN A 178 31.95 8.11 -7.70
CA ASN A 178 32.45 9.16 -8.59
C ASN A 178 33.86 8.86 -9.08
N SER A 179 34.76 8.41 -8.19
CA SER A 179 36.12 8.01 -8.55
C SER A 179 36.14 6.84 -9.53
N VAL A 180 35.31 5.80 -9.29
CA VAL A 180 35.19 4.62 -10.19
C VAL A 180 34.56 5.00 -11.52
N HIS A 181 33.60 5.91 -11.52
CA HIS A 181 33.01 6.43 -12.75
C HIS A 181 34.06 7.11 -13.63
N ASN A 182 34.90 8.01 -13.05
CA ASN A 182 35.96 8.68 -13.77
C ASN A 182 36.98 7.68 -14.34
N GLN A 183 37.31 6.59 -13.62
CA GLN A 183 38.17 5.52 -14.12
C GLN A 183 37.49 4.75 -15.27
N ALA A 184 36.19 4.48 -15.14
CA ALA A 184 35.41 3.68 -16.09
C ALA A 184 35.09 4.42 -17.40
N THR A 185 35.17 5.74 -17.38
CA THR A 185 34.95 6.62 -18.56
C THR A 185 36.23 7.17 -19.17
N ALA A 186 37.40 6.82 -18.61
CA ALA A 186 38.69 7.23 -19.18
C ALA A 186 38.95 6.49 -20.50
N ASP A 187 39.71 7.13 -21.40
CA ASP A 187 40.10 6.55 -22.66
C ASP A 187 40.82 5.21 -22.47
N GLY A 188 40.36 4.16 -23.16
CA GLY A 188 40.95 2.82 -23.08
C GLY A 188 40.60 2.04 -21.81
N ALA A 189 39.68 2.51 -20.99
CA ALA A 189 39.28 1.83 -19.74
C ALA A 189 38.67 0.45 -20.00
N ASP A 190 39.13 -0.56 -19.27
CA ASP A 190 38.53 -1.88 -19.20
C ASP A 190 37.43 -1.87 -18.14
N PHE A 191 36.19 -1.55 -18.57
CA PHE A 191 35.02 -1.47 -17.69
C PHE A 191 34.76 -2.78 -16.93
N ASP A 192 34.93 -3.93 -17.60
CA ASP A 192 34.59 -5.22 -16.99
C ASP A 192 35.61 -5.59 -15.87
N LYS A 193 36.87 -5.22 -16.04
CA LYS A 193 37.90 -5.34 -15.00
C LYS A 193 37.57 -4.42 -13.83
N ILE A 194 37.30 -3.13 -14.10
CA ILE A 194 36.93 -2.13 -13.08
C ILE A 194 35.69 -2.58 -12.31
N ALA A 195 34.69 -3.14 -13.02
CA ALA A 195 33.45 -3.64 -12.42
C ALA A 195 33.74 -4.80 -11.44
N LYS A 196 34.55 -5.77 -11.83
CA LYS A 196 34.90 -6.91 -10.96
C LYS A 196 35.69 -6.50 -9.72
N GLU A 197 36.55 -5.50 -9.83
CA GLU A 197 37.40 -5.04 -8.74
C GLU A 197 36.67 -4.14 -7.73
N ASN A 198 35.63 -3.41 -8.16
CA ASN A 198 35.02 -2.39 -7.33
C ASN A 198 33.59 -2.69 -6.87
N THR A 199 32.84 -3.55 -7.56
CA THR A 199 31.43 -3.79 -7.21
C THR A 199 31.27 -4.49 -5.87
N THR A 200 30.26 -4.09 -5.10
CA THR A 200 29.80 -4.81 -3.91
C THR A 200 28.76 -5.91 -4.24
N ALA A 201 28.29 -5.95 -5.48
CA ALA A 201 27.33 -6.94 -5.93
C ALA A 201 28.00 -8.32 -6.20
N LYS A 202 27.25 -9.40 -6.06
CA LYS A 202 27.72 -10.78 -6.30
C LYS A 202 28.07 -11.07 -7.75
N LYS A 203 27.56 -10.28 -8.69
CA LYS A 203 27.83 -10.39 -10.12
C LYS A 203 27.78 -9.01 -10.76
N THR A 204 28.39 -8.88 -11.92
CA THR A 204 28.45 -7.63 -12.69
C THR A 204 27.55 -7.64 -13.91
N GLU A 205 27.42 -8.77 -14.61
CA GLU A 205 26.66 -8.86 -15.85
C GLU A 205 25.19 -9.22 -15.61
N TYR A 206 24.29 -8.51 -16.25
CA TYR A 206 22.84 -8.70 -16.21
C TYR A 206 22.22 -8.61 -17.59
N THR A 207 21.37 -9.59 -17.93
CA THR A 207 20.45 -9.50 -19.07
C THR A 207 19.02 -9.37 -18.54
N PHE A 208 18.29 -8.38 -19.02
CA PHE A 208 16.94 -8.04 -18.54
C PHE A 208 16.14 -7.32 -19.64
N ASP A 209 14.82 -7.40 -19.53
CA ASP A 209 13.86 -6.61 -20.29
C ASP A 209 12.95 -5.79 -19.37
N SER A 210 12.00 -5.01 -19.93
CA SER A 210 11.09 -4.17 -19.15
C SER A 210 10.18 -4.93 -18.17
N ALA A 211 10.06 -6.27 -18.29
CA ALA A 211 9.27 -7.09 -17.37
C ALA A 211 10.10 -7.65 -16.20
N ASP A 212 11.39 -7.37 -16.14
CA ASP A 212 12.29 -7.84 -15.10
C ASP A 212 12.35 -6.89 -13.89
N THR A 213 12.81 -7.44 -12.78
CA THR A 213 13.05 -6.73 -11.51
C THR A 213 14.39 -7.10 -10.92
N LYS A 214 15.36 -7.45 -11.79
CA LYS A 214 16.70 -7.93 -11.39
C LYS A 214 17.56 -6.80 -10.82
N LEU A 215 17.32 -5.58 -11.29
CA LEU A 215 17.98 -4.35 -10.88
C LEU A 215 16.92 -3.29 -10.51
N PRO A 216 17.30 -2.23 -9.82
CA PRO A 216 16.43 -1.06 -9.63
C PRO A 216 15.93 -0.50 -10.97
N SER A 217 14.72 0.07 -10.99
CA SER A 217 14.09 0.62 -12.20
C SER A 217 14.96 1.66 -12.89
N ASP A 218 15.59 2.56 -12.12
CA ASP A 218 16.40 3.65 -12.63
C ASP A 218 17.68 3.13 -13.31
N VAL A 219 18.26 2.06 -12.77
CA VAL A 219 19.43 1.38 -13.33
C VAL A 219 19.09 0.70 -14.67
N MET A 220 17.94 0.00 -14.71
CA MET A 220 17.49 -0.61 -15.97
C MET A 220 17.09 0.45 -17.01
N ALA A 221 16.45 1.55 -16.57
CA ALA A 221 16.07 2.65 -17.45
C ALA A 221 17.28 3.31 -18.11
N ALA A 222 18.37 3.51 -17.36
CA ALA A 222 19.62 4.03 -17.91
C ALA A 222 20.18 3.10 -19.00
N ALA A 223 20.23 1.78 -18.74
CA ALA A 223 20.70 0.81 -19.73
C ALA A 223 19.82 0.76 -20.99
N PHE A 224 18.50 0.94 -20.85
CA PHE A 224 17.61 0.98 -22.02
C PHE A 224 17.78 2.25 -22.86
N LYS A 225 18.11 3.37 -22.22
CA LYS A 225 18.20 4.70 -22.85
C LYS A 225 19.52 4.90 -23.61
N GLN A 226 20.63 4.44 -23.04
CA GLN A 226 21.95 4.67 -23.61
C GLN A 226 22.29 3.71 -24.76
N ASP A 227 23.24 4.07 -25.62
CA ASP A 227 23.72 3.24 -26.70
C ASP A 227 24.62 2.08 -26.21
N GLU A 228 24.80 1.07 -27.07
CA GLU A 228 25.78 0.01 -26.80
C GLU A 228 27.19 0.60 -26.65
N GLY A 229 27.92 0.11 -25.67
CA GLY A 229 29.25 0.60 -25.31
C GLY A 229 29.25 1.80 -24.38
N SER A 230 28.15 2.53 -24.26
CA SER A 230 28.05 3.72 -23.41
C SER A 230 28.00 3.39 -21.91
N VAL A 231 28.56 4.27 -21.11
CA VAL A 231 28.57 4.23 -19.65
C VAL A 231 27.66 5.32 -19.10
N SER A 232 26.82 4.98 -18.12
CA SER A 232 25.93 5.96 -17.46
C SER A 232 26.69 6.86 -16.49
N ASP A 233 26.11 8.02 -16.18
CA ASP A 233 26.45 8.75 -14.95
C ASP A 233 26.21 7.87 -13.71
N VAL A 234 26.68 8.32 -12.55
CA VAL A 234 26.42 7.66 -11.26
C VAL A 234 24.94 7.77 -10.91
N ILE A 235 24.26 6.63 -10.80
CA ILE A 235 22.83 6.52 -10.48
C ILE A 235 22.67 6.24 -8.99
N LYS A 236 22.14 7.22 -8.26
CA LYS A 236 21.89 7.12 -6.81
C LYS A 236 20.51 6.52 -6.55
N VAL A 237 20.47 5.36 -5.90
CA VAL A 237 19.24 4.65 -5.57
C VAL A 237 19.09 4.52 -4.06
N MET A 238 17.97 5.01 -3.52
CA MET A 238 17.66 4.92 -2.10
C MET A 238 16.97 3.58 -1.78
N ASN A 239 17.48 2.87 -0.79
CA ASN A 239 16.77 1.76 -0.17
C ASN A 239 15.80 2.31 0.89
N SER A 240 14.50 2.32 0.56
CA SER A 240 13.44 2.85 1.44
C SER A 240 13.30 2.10 2.78
N SER A 241 13.81 0.86 2.87
CA SER A 241 13.74 0.07 4.10
C SER A 241 14.85 0.38 5.09
N THR A 242 16.04 0.70 4.58
CA THR A 242 17.23 0.97 5.40
C THR A 242 17.64 2.44 5.41
N TYR A 243 17.00 3.27 4.55
CA TYR A 243 17.36 4.67 4.30
C TYR A 243 18.82 4.86 3.90
N SER A 244 19.42 3.82 3.30
CA SER A 244 20.77 3.85 2.75
C SER A 244 20.74 4.01 1.24
N TYR A 245 21.83 4.55 0.69
CA TYR A 245 21.99 4.70 -0.75
C TYR A 245 22.90 3.61 -1.31
N THR A 246 22.60 3.21 -2.54
CA THR A 246 23.50 2.42 -3.39
C THR A 246 23.71 3.20 -4.68
N TYR A 247 24.93 3.32 -5.10
CA TYR A 247 25.36 4.05 -6.30
C TYR A 247 25.68 3.04 -7.38
N TYR A 248 25.13 3.24 -8.57
CA TYR A 248 25.29 2.33 -9.70
C TYR A 248 25.95 3.04 -10.88
N ILE A 249 26.81 2.33 -11.59
CA ILE A 249 27.39 2.73 -12.86
C ILE A 249 27.10 1.60 -13.84
N VAL A 250 26.56 1.90 -15.01
CA VAL A 250 26.03 0.93 -15.95
C VAL A 250 26.69 1.12 -17.32
N LYS A 251 27.30 0.05 -17.84
CA LYS A 251 27.71 -0.01 -19.25
C LYS A 251 26.76 -0.94 -20.01
N THR A 252 26.06 -0.43 -21.00
CA THR A 252 25.24 -1.26 -21.89
C THR A 252 26.15 -1.98 -22.88
N THR A 253 26.16 -3.31 -22.80
CA THR A 253 27.05 -4.15 -23.64
C THR A 253 26.36 -4.72 -24.85
N LYS A 254 25.02 -4.91 -24.78
CA LYS A 254 24.23 -5.42 -25.90
C LYS A 254 22.77 -5.00 -25.79
N LYS A 255 22.17 -4.58 -26.89
CA LYS A 255 20.71 -4.33 -27.01
C LYS A 255 20.13 -5.29 -28.07
N THR A 256 19.04 -5.96 -27.71
CA THR A 256 18.31 -6.78 -28.68
C THR A 256 17.31 -5.88 -29.40
N GLU A 257 17.36 -5.90 -30.72
CA GLU A 257 16.38 -5.18 -31.53
C GLU A 257 14.96 -5.70 -31.24
N LYS A 258 14.03 -4.77 -31.04
CA LYS A 258 12.65 -5.07 -30.70
C LYS A 258 11.90 -5.56 -31.93
N ASN A 259 11.40 -6.81 -31.91
CA ASN A 259 10.59 -7.35 -32.99
C ASN A 259 9.29 -6.52 -33.15
N ALA A 260 8.93 -6.19 -34.38
CA ALA A 260 7.74 -5.36 -34.70
C ALA A 260 6.41 -6.02 -34.28
N ASP A 261 6.34 -7.36 -34.26
CA ASP A 261 5.14 -8.06 -33.77
C ASP A 261 5.16 -8.21 -32.26
N TRP A 262 4.29 -7.46 -31.59
CA TRP A 262 4.12 -7.50 -30.13
C TRP A 262 3.79 -8.91 -29.60
N LYS A 263 3.21 -9.79 -30.42
CA LYS A 263 2.85 -11.14 -30.02
C LYS A 263 4.07 -11.97 -29.62
N THR A 264 5.23 -11.68 -30.20
CA THR A 264 6.53 -12.27 -29.82
C THR A 264 6.78 -12.12 -28.31
N TYR A 265 6.37 -11.00 -27.73
CA TYR A 265 6.56 -10.68 -26.31
C TYR A 265 5.33 -10.93 -25.45
N LYS A 266 4.29 -11.60 -25.97
CA LYS A 266 2.99 -11.77 -25.27
C LYS A 266 3.12 -12.23 -23.82
N LYS A 267 4.03 -13.18 -23.54
CA LYS A 267 4.27 -13.68 -22.16
C LYS A 267 4.85 -12.59 -21.25
N ARG A 268 5.77 -11.79 -21.76
CA ARG A 268 6.42 -10.70 -21.02
C ARG A 268 5.45 -9.55 -20.81
N LEU A 269 4.75 -9.12 -21.86
CA LEU A 269 3.73 -8.08 -21.79
C LEU A 269 2.59 -8.45 -20.84
N LYS A 270 2.16 -9.72 -20.81
CA LYS A 270 1.21 -10.21 -19.81
C LYS A 270 1.70 -9.93 -18.40
N LYS A 271 2.98 -10.19 -18.09
CA LYS A 271 3.56 -9.93 -16.77
C LYS A 271 3.51 -8.43 -16.42
N ILE A 272 3.85 -7.56 -17.38
CA ILE A 272 3.78 -6.09 -17.21
C ILE A 272 2.35 -5.63 -16.93
N ILE A 273 1.38 -6.08 -17.76
CA ILE A 273 -0.03 -5.70 -17.60
C ILE A 273 -0.57 -6.18 -16.24
N MET A 274 -0.31 -7.43 -15.89
CA MET A 274 -0.74 -7.98 -14.61
C MET A 274 -0.15 -7.19 -13.43
N ALA A 275 1.16 -6.91 -13.46
CA ALA A 275 1.83 -6.13 -12.42
C ALA A 275 1.29 -4.69 -12.33
N LYS A 276 1.03 -4.04 -13.47
CA LYS A 276 0.42 -2.71 -13.52
C LYS A 276 -0.89 -2.66 -12.74
N TYR A 277 -1.84 -3.56 -13.05
CA TYR A 277 -3.14 -3.56 -12.40
C TYR A 277 -3.10 -4.07 -10.95
N GLN A 278 -2.24 -5.03 -10.64
CA GLN A 278 -2.07 -5.52 -9.27
C GLN A 278 -1.48 -4.46 -8.33
N ASN A 279 -0.70 -3.52 -8.85
CA ASN A 279 -0.10 -2.43 -8.06
C ASN A 279 -0.90 -1.12 -8.14
N ASP A 280 -1.98 -1.06 -8.91
CA ASP A 280 -2.85 0.11 -9.03
C ASP A 280 -3.87 0.13 -7.90
N THR A 281 -3.68 1.05 -6.95
CA THR A 281 -4.58 1.21 -5.78
C THR A 281 -6.03 1.49 -6.19
N SER A 282 -6.24 2.27 -7.26
CA SER A 282 -7.59 2.56 -7.74
C SER A 282 -8.28 1.29 -8.25
N PHE A 283 -7.56 0.47 -9.01
CA PHE A 283 -8.05 -0.82 -9.46
C PHE A 283 -8.31 -1.79 -8.31
N GLN A 284 -7.41 -1.85 -7.32
CA GLN A 284 -7.61 -2.64 -6.11
C GLN A 284 -8.89 -2.22 -5.37
N ASN A 285 -9.08 -0.91 -5.16
CA ASN A 285 -10.28 -0.39 -4.51
C ASN A 285 -11.56 -0.72 -5.30
N GLN A 286 -11.53 -0.66 -6.63
CA GLN A 286 -12.66 -1.07 -7.46
C GLN A 286 -12.99 -2.57 -7.30
N VAL A 287 -11.97 -3.43 -7.22
CA VAL A 287 -12.18 -4.88 -7.02
C VAL A 287 -12.77 -5.15 -5.64
N ILE A 288 -12.25 -4.49 -4.61
CA ILE A 288 -12.78 -4.58 -3.24
C ILE A 288 -14.22 -4.08 -3.21
N GLY A 289 -14.51 -2.91 -3.80
CA GLY A 289 -15.86 -2.36 -3.88
C GLY A 289 -16.85 -3.33 -4.52
N LYS A 290 -16.49 -3.94 -5.65
CA LYS A 290 -17.33 -4.96 -6.31
C LYS A 290 -17.59 -6.18 -5.43
N ALA A 291 -16.59 -6.62 -4.66
CA ALA A 291 -16.76 -7.74 -3.72
C ALA A 291 -17.72 -7.38 -2.56
N LEU A 292 -17.62 -6.14 -2.04
CA LEU A 292 -18.52 -5.59 -1.02
C LEU A 292 -19.95 -5.44 -1.54
N ASP A 293 -20.12 -4.93 -2.77
CA ASP A 293 -21.43 -4.79 -3.44
C ASP A 293 -22.07 -6.17 -3.64
N LYS A 294 -21.30 -7.16 -4.13
CA LYS A 294 -21.78 -8.53 -4.32
C LYS A 294 -22.24 -9.17 -3.01
N ALA A 295 -21.55 -8.88 -1.90
CA ALA A 295 -21.92 -9.33 -0.57
C ALA A 295 -23.06 -8.50 0.05
N ASN A 296 -23.57 -7.47 -0.63
CA ASN A 296 -24.63 -6.56 -0.16
C ASN A 296 -24.32 -5.99 1.24
N VAL A 297 -23.06 -5.57 1.46
CA VAL A 297 -22.61 -5.06 2.76
C VAL A 297 -23.34 -3.77 3.11
N LYS A 298 -23.95 -3.73 4.32
CA LYS A 298 -24.65 -2.54 4.84
C LYS A 298 -24.18 -2.21 6.24
N ILE A 299 -23.64 -1.02 6.42
CA ILE A 299 -23.25 -0.51 7.73
C ILE A 299 -24.50 -0.02 8.47
N LYS A 300 -24.78 -0.57 9.63
CA LYS A 300 -25.95 -0.23 10.47
C LYS A 300 -25.64 0.82 11.53
N ASP A 301 -24.46 0.76 12.16
CA ASP A 301 -24.04 1.76 13.15
C ASP A 301 -23.35 2.94 12.45
N ARG A 302 -23.88 4.15 12.66
CA ARG A 302 -23.39 5.39 12.04
C ARG A 302 -21.92 5.69 12.37
N SER A 303 -21.42 5.20 13.49
CA SER A 303 -20.01 5.38 13.88
C SER A 303 -19.04 4.73 12.86
N PHE A 304 -19.50 3.74 12.11
CA PHE A 304 -18.72 3.05 11.07
C PHE A 304 -19.12 3.44 9.63
N ALA A 305 -19.98 4.43 9.44
CA ALA A 305 -20.55 4.75 8.12
C ALA A 305 -19.49 5.05 7.05
N SER A 306 -18.35 5.60 7.44
CA SER A 306 -17.27 6.02 6.51
C SER A 306 -16.23 4.94 6.19
N ILE A 307 -16.24 3.79 6.87
CA ILE A 307 -15.13 2.80 6.73
C ILE A 307 -14.99 2.21 5.32
N LEU A 308 -16.07 2.21 4.53
CA LEU A 308 -16.09 1.69 3.17
C LEU A 308 -16.00 2.80 2.10
N SER A 309 -15.88 4.07 2.48
CA SER A 309 -15.96 5.20 1.54
C SER A 309 -14.92 5.13 0.42
N GLN A 310 -13.71 4.66 0.71
CA GLN A 310 -12.64 4.51 -0.29
C GLN A 310 -12.92 3.42 -1.34
N TYR A 311 -13.86 2.52 -1.07
CA TYR A 311 -14.25 1.42 -1.96
C TYR A 311 -15.58 1.67 -2.67
N ALA A 312 -16.24 2.82 -2.41
CA ALA A 312 -17.51 3.15 -3.04
C ALA A 312 -17.33 3.19 -4.56
N THR A 313 -18.07 2.32 -5.26
CA THR A 313 -18.14 2.37 -6.72
C THR A 313 -19.12 3.47 -7.12
N SER A 314 -18.86 4.17 -8.22
CA SER A 314 -19.70 5.30 -8.70
C SER A 314 -21.18 4.92 -8.92
N THR A 315 -21.51 3.64 -8.82
CA THR A 315 -22.86 3.08 -8.97
C THR A 315 -23.66 3.06 -7.66
N SER A 316 -22.99 3.16 -6.49
CA SER A 316 -23.65 3.06 -5.17
C SER A 316 -24.05 4.41 -4.54
N SER A 317 -23.85 5.54 -5.23
CA SER A 317 -24.20 6.88 -4.73
C SER A 317 -25.68 7.26 -4.83
N SER A 318 -26.61 6.31 -5.14
CA SER A 318 -28.02 6.62 -5.35
C SER A 318 -29.00 6.23 -4.22
N SER A 319 -28.52 6.02 -2.97
CA SER A 319 -29.44 5.66 -1.88
C SER A 319 -29.16 6.29 -0.51
N SER A 320 -28.66 7.54 -0.49
CA SER A 320 -28.73 8.37 0.73
C SER A 320 -29.47 9.66 0.46
N LYS A 321 -30.77 9.55 0.12
CA LYS A 321 -31.70 10.67 0.21
C LYS A 321 -32.03 10.82 1.69
N ALA A 322 -31.34 11.73 2.35
CA ALA A 322 -31.70 12.17 3.69
C ALA A 322 -33.07 12.83 3.63
N SER A 323 -34.05 12.27 4.32
CA SER A 323 -35.32 12.90 4.60
C SER A 323 -35.07 14.10 5.50
N SER A 324 -35.01 15.29 4.93
CA SER A 324 -35.18 16.53 5.68
C SER A 324 -36.69 16.71 5.88
N SER A 325 -37.16 16.43 7.09
CA SER A 325 -38.47 16.84 7.54
C SER A 325 -38.46 18.36 7.78
N SER A 326 -39.18 19.07 6.93
CA SER A 326 -39.56 20.45 7.14
C SER A 326 -40.53 20.53 8.31
N SER A 327 -40.20 21.33 9.33
CA SER A 327 -41.20 21.87 10.24
C SER A 327 -41.43 23.33 9.86
N GLU A 328 -42.59 23.59 9.31
CA GLU A 328 -43.17 24.93 9.18
C GLU A 328 -43.49 25.50 10.59
N ALA A 329 -43.12 26.73 10.80
CA ALA A 329 -43.74 27.57 11.81
C ALA A 329 -43.80 29.02 11.31
N SER A 330 -44.97 29.34 10.92
CA SER A 330 -45.81 30.55 11.02
C SER A 330 -45.15 31.90 11.30
N SER A 331 -45.56 32.79 10.39
CA SER A 331 -45.48 34.25 10.34
C SER A 331 -45.83 35.03 11.58
N SER A 332 -45.18 36.19 11.75
CA SER A 332 -45.89 37.47 12.02
C SER A 332 -45.02 38.67 11.67
N GLU A 333 -45.64 39.61 10.93
CA GLU A 333 -45.16 40.93 10.48
C GLU A 333 -44.98 41.91 11.66
N ALA A 334 -44.10 42.89 11.45
CA ALA A 334 -44.28 44.33 11.63
C ALA A 334 -42.90 45.02 11.44
N SER A 335 -42.77 45.76 10.37
CA SER A 335 -42.94 47.18 10.08
C SER A 335 -41.94 48.17 10.71
N SER A 336 -41.26 48.85 9.76
CA SER A 336 -40.77 50.26 9.76
C SER A 336 -39.71 50.68 10.79
N THR A 337 -38.75 51.50 10.52
CA THR A 337 -38.42 52.64 9.63
C THR A 337 -36.99 53.04 9.83
N GLU A 338 -36.31 53.46 8.78
CA GLU A 338 -35.36 54.56 8.60
C GLU A 338 -34.58 55.09 9.83
N ASP A 339 -33.29 55.33 9.78
CA ASP A 339 -32.68 56.52 9.16
C ASP A 339 -31.15 56.52 9.34
N SER A 340 -30.53 57.13 8.36
CA SER A 340 -29.26 57.73 8.08
C SER A 340 -28.23 57.98 9.18
N SER A 341 -27.01 57.88 8.75
CA SER A 341 -25.92 58.91 8.62
C SER A 341 -24.62 58.51 9.28
N THR A 342 -23.66 58.36 8.45
CA THR A 342 -22.45 59.18 8.17
C THR A 342 -21.47 59.44 9.31
N THR A 343 -20.24 59.29 8.88
CA THR A 343 -18.98 59.99 9.17
C THR A 343 -17.97 59.22 10.04
N GLU A 344 -16.94 58.81 9.34
CA GLU A 344 -15.57 59.36 9.18
C GLU A 344 -14.71 59.40 10.44
N SER A 345 -13.59 58.83 10.27
CA SER A 345 -12.26 59.48 10.38
C SER A 345 -11.33 58.99 11.49
N SER A 346 -10.25 58.51 10.99
CA SER A 346 -8.84 58.82 11.30
C SER A 346 -8.17 58.30 12.58
N SER A 347 -7.19 57.48 12.32
CA SER A 347 -5.74 57.71 12.42
C SER A 347 -5.05 57.63 13.79
N THR A 348 -3.89 57.02 13.66
CA THR A 348 -2.60 57.17 14.36
C THR A 348 -2.45 56.37 15.63
N ASP A 349 -1.46 55.59 15.73
CA ASP A 349 -0.01 55.57 15.57
C ASP A 349 0.65 55.15 16.88
N SER A 350 1.74 54.41 16.78
CA SER A 350 2.91 54.29 17.67
C SER A 350 2.90 53.38 18.89
N ALA A 351 3.70 52.38 18.74
CA ALA A 351 4.96 52.06 19.44
C ALA A 351 4.88 51.76 20.96
N GLU A 352 5.24 50.58 21.37
CA GLU A 352 6.49 50.20 22.04
C GLU A 352 6.69 48.67 22.01
#